data_1acf74c09ce061b3444a73a567040d7c
#
_entry.id   1acf74c09ce061b3444a73a567040d7c
#
_cell.length_a   1.000
_cell.length_b   1.000
_cell.length_c   1.000
_cell.angle_alpha   90.00
_cell.angle_beta   90.00
_cell.angle_gamma   90.00
#
_symmetry.space_group_name_H-M   'P 1'
#
loop_
_entity.id
_entity.type
_entity.pdbx_description
1 polymer ?
#
loop_
_entity_poly.entity_id
_entity_poly.type
_entity_poly.pdbx_seq_one_letter_code
_entity_poly.pdbx_strand_id
1 'polypeptide(L)'
;MKKFKKVIQGIWFSLKLTFGMKEGAQYVVYKLFLTLLDNLVPLALTIFPGLIINELLADRRITYLVVYVLVLALVPLIKEIVQTFSNRRVMSLEQSLSRRLMSEFYLYILRMDYETLENPDLQEEQERARSTYTCSTGIVDQVIALFAAIINIFIYSFVIVRYQFSIIFLVFVIVFINYLVKRTVQEKMFVERKELDKYDRKIFTITYMFDQQSYGKEFRVFDLSKYLVDKFVNLRKERDAIEISQHKKYSKVSIINAILSCIQLLGLYFIFLFSIFKNIFWSEICRSGWQLPFSFPAS
;
A
#
# COMPACT_ATOMS: atom_id res chain seq x y z
N MET A 1 -9.22 -17.37 -15.31
CA MET A 1 -9.69 -18.08 -14.11
C MET A 1 -8.61 -18.91 -13.40
N LYS A 2 -7.81 -19.77 -14.10
CA LYS A 2 -6.78 -20.61 -13.44
C LYS A 2 -5.71 -19.82 -12.64
N LYS A 3 -5.24 -18.65 -13.14
CA LYS A 3 -4.27 -17.81 -12.40
C LYS A 3 -4.83 -17.22 -11.10
N PHE A 4 -6.08 -16.75 -11.13
CA PHE A 4 -6.75 -16.19 -9.96
C PHE A 4 -6.93 -17.22 -8.83
N LYS A 5 -7.30 -18.46 -9.19
CA LYS A 5 -7.42 -19.57 -8.24
C LYS A 5 -6.10 -19.91 -7.57
N LYS A 6 -4.98 -19.90 -8.32
CA LYS A 6 -3.63 -20.11 -7.74
C LYS A 6 -3.22 -19.00 -6.77
N VAL A 7 -3.53 -17.74 -7.07
CA VAL A 7 -3.24 -16.61 -6.18
C VAL A 7 -4.03 -16.74 -4.87
N ILE A 8 -5.33 -17.03 -4.95
CA ILE A 8 -6.16 -17.25 -3.76
C ILE A 8 -5.64 -18.42 -2.93
N GLN A 9 -5.24 -19.51 -3.58
CA GLN A 9 -4.65 -20.66 -2.88
C GLN A 9 -3.35 -20.29 -2.15
N GLY A 10 -2.49 -19.47 -2.78
CA GLY A 10 -1.26 -18.96 -2.15
C GLY A 10 -1.54 -18.07 -0.95
N ILE A 11 -2.49 -17.14 -1.06
CA ILE A 11 -2.91 -16.28 0.06
C ILE A 11 -3.49 -17.12 1.20
N TRP A 12 -4.37 -18.06 0.87
CA TRP A 12 -4.97 -18.92 1.88
C TRP A 12 -3.95 -19.81 2.59
N PHE A 13 -2.97 -20.34 1.84
CA PHE A 13 -1.85 -21.09 2.40
C PHE A 13 -1.02 -20.25 3.38
N SER A 14 -0.64 -19.02 2.98
CA SER A 14 0.12 -18.10 3.85
C SER A 14 -0.66 -17.72 5.11
N LEU A 15 -1.96 -17.48 5.00
CA LEU A 15 -2.82 -17.22 6.14
C LEU A 15 -2.92 -18.44 7.06
N LYS A 16 -3.17 -19.63 6.51
CA LYS A 16 -3.26 -20.87 7.28
C LYS A 16 -1.95 -21.15 8.03
N LEU A 17 -0.82 -20.94 7.37
CA LEU A 17 0.52 -21.09 7.95
C LEU A 17 0.73 -20.14 9.13
N THR A 18 0.36 -18.88 8.95
CA THR A 18 0.49 -17.84 9.98
C THR A 18 -0.47 -18.07 11.15
N PHE A 19 -1.75 -18.35 10.88
CA PHE A 19 -2.74 -18.61 11.94
C PHE A 19 -2.55 -19.93 12.67
N GLY A 20 -1.85 -20.90 12.06
CA GLY A 20 -1.49 -22.17 12.72
C GLY A 20 -0.54 -21.99 13.90
N MET A 21 0.10 -20.84 14.03
CA MET A 21 1.02 -20.50 15.10
C MET A 21 0.40 -19.49 16.07
N LYS A 22 0.59 -19.68 17.38
CA LYS A 22 0.06 -18.75 18.40
C LYS A 22 0.57 -17.33 18.21
N GLU A 23 1.85 -17.18 17.89
CA GLU A 23 2.49 -15.90 17.61
C GLU A 23 1.93 -15.23 16.36
N GLY A 24 1.55 -16.01 15.34
CA GLY A 24 0.95 -15.51 14.11
C GLY A 24 -0.43 -14.89 14.32
N ALA A 25 -1.27 -15.53 15.12
CA ALA A 25 -2.58 -14.97 15.47
C ALA A 25 -2.44 -13.64 16.24
N GLN A 26 -1.51 -13.56 17.20
CA GLN A 26 -1.23 -12.32 17.92
C GLN A 26 -0.69 -11.24 16.98
N TYR A 27 0.22 -11.59 16.07
CA TYR A 27 0.77 -10.68 15.06
C TYR A 27 -0.36 -10.03 14.21
N VAL A 28 -1.28 -10.84 13.69
CA VAL A 28 -2.40 -10.36 12.87
C VAL A 28 -3.29 -9.39 13.66
N VAL A 29 -3.62 -9.71 14.92
CA VAL A 29 -4.46 -8.85 15.77
C VAL A 29 -3.78 -7.51 16.05
N TYR A 30 -2.50 -7.51 16.45
CA TYR A 30 -1.77 -6.27 16.70
C TYR A 30 -1.58 -5.44 15.43
N LYS A 31 -1.31 -6.08 14.30
CA LYS A 31 -1.13 -5.39 13.02
C LYS A 31 -2.44 -4.77 12.53
N LEU A 32 -3.55 -5.49 12.64
CA LEU A 32 -4.88 -4.97 12.32
C LEU A 32 -5.24 -3.78 13.21
N PHE A 33 -4.99 -3.89 14.52
CA PHE A 33 -5.19 -2.80 15.46
C PHE A 33 -4.39 -1.55 15.06
N LEU A 34 -3.11 -1.71 14.75
CA LEU A 34 -2.25 -0.59 14.31
C LEU A 34 -2.77 0.04 13.02
N THR A 35 -3.17 -0.78 12.04
CA THR A 35 -3.67 -0.27 10.76
C THR A 35 -4.99 0.50 10.93
N LEU A 36 -5.85 0.09 11.86
CA LEU A 36 -7.05 0.85 12.20
C LEU A 36 -6.72 2.14 12.96
N LEU A 37 -5.73 2.09 13.86
CA LEU A 37 -5.26 3.25 14.62
C LEU A 37 -4.70 4.35 13.70
N ASP A 38 -4.02 3.97 12.61
CA ASP A 38 -3.48 4.90 11.62
C ASP A 38 -4.56 5.80 10.97
N ASN A 39 -5.81 5.35 10.97
CA ASN A 39 -6.92 6.10 10.39
C ASN A 39 -7.57 7.09 11.36
N LEU A 40 -7.26 7.03 12.66
CA LEU A 40 -7.86 7.93 13.66
C LEU A 40 -7.48 9.40 13.44
N VAL A 41 -6.22 9.66 13.09
CA VAL A 41 -5.73 11.04 12.86
C VAL A 41 -6.39 11.68 11.64
N PRO A 42 -6.39 11.04 10.44
CA PRO A 42 -7.10 11.58 9.29
C PRO A 42 -8.59 11.79 9.53
N LEU A 43 -9.26 10.90 10.28
CA LEU A 43 -10.67 11.05 10.65
C LEU A 43 -10.88 12.27 11.56
N ALA A 44 -10.04 12.43 12.58
CA ALA A 44 -10.09 13.58 13.46
C ALA A 44 -9.89 14.89 12.67
N LEU A 45 -8.86 14.94 11.81
CA LEU A 45 -8.59 16.10 10.93
C LEU A 45 -9.72 16.39 9.94
N THR A 46 -10.57 15.43 9.62
CA THR A 46 -11.72 15.63 8.73
C THR A 46 -12.94 16.13 9.49
N ILE A 47 -13.21 15.61 10.68
CA ILE A 47 -14.45 15.87 11.43
C ILE A 47 -14.35 17.12 12.32
N PHE A 48 -13.26 17.27 13.08
CA PHE A 48 -13.15 18.33 14.09
C PHE A 48 -13.10 19.76 13.52
N PRO A 49 -12.42 20.06 12.40
CA PRO A 49 -12.48 21.39 11.82
C PRO A 49 -13.90 21.83 11.43
N GLY A 50 -14.71 20.88 10.91
CA GLY A 50 -16.12 21.14 10.62
C GLY A 50 -16.94 21.46 11.87
N LEU A 51 -16.71 20.73 12.97
CA LEU A 51 -17.36 21.00 14.24
C LEU A 51 -16.94 22.35 14.84
N ILE A 52 -15.66 22.71 14.74
CA ILE A 52 -15.14 24.00 15.20
C ILE A 52 -15.81 25.15 14.41
N ILE A 53 -15.88 25.05 13.10
CA ILE A 53 -16.49 26.06 12.24
C ILE A 53 -18.00 26.20 12.56
N ASN A 54 -18.71 25.08 12.73
CA ASN A 54 -20.12 25.11 13.07
C ASN A 54 -20.38 25.78 14.43
N GLU A 55 -19.54 25.50 15.45
CA GLU A 55 -19.69 26.12 16.77
C GLU A 55 -19.33 27.62 16.74
N LEU A 56 -18.36 28.03 15.91
CA LEU A 56 -18.03 29.45 15.72
C LEU A 56 -19.14 30.25 15.05
N LEU A 57 -19.88 29.60 14.14
CA LEU A 57 -20.98 30.25 13.40
C LEU A 57 -22.31 30.24 14.19
N ALA A 58 -22.54 29.24 15.06
CA ALA A 58 -23.73 29.10 15.84
C ALA A 58 -23.64 29.79 17.22
N ASP A 59 -23.45 28.99 18.26
CA ASP A 59 -23.62 29.41 19.67
C ASP A 59 -22.38 30.07 20.28
N ARG A 60 -21.21 30.02 19.63
CA ARG A 60 -19.92 30.55 20.09
C ARG A 60 -19.53 30.14 21.48
N ARG A 61 -19.82 28.89 21.88
CA ARG A 61 -19.52 28.38 23.21
C ARG A 61 -18.05 28.09 23.33
N ILE A 62 -17.28 28.96 24.00
CA ILE A 62 -15.81 28.87 24.14
C ILE A 62 -15.38 27.50 24.71
N THR A 63 -16.15 26.95 25.65
CA THR A 63 -15.85 25.64 26.28
C THR A 63 -15.76 24.51 25.26
N TYR A 64 -16.71 24.41 24.33
CA TYR A 64 -16.70 23.36 23.28
C TYR A 64 -15.58 23.58 22.28
N LEU A 65 -15.29 24.81 21.90
CA LEU A 65 -14.17 25.13 21.02
C LEU A 65 -12.82 24.68 21.62
N VAL A 66 -12.60 24.98 22.90
CA VAL A 66 -11.38 24.55 23.59
C VAL A 66 -11.29 23.01 23.64
N VAL A 67 -12.39 22.33 23.93
CA VAL A 67 -12.43 20.85 23.94
C VAL A 67 -12.10 20.29 22.54
N TYR A 68 -12.70 20.81 21.48
CA TYR A 68 -12.42 20.30 20.11
C TYR A 68 -10.96 20.52 19.71
N VAL A 69 -10.36 21.67 20.03
CA VAL A 69 -8.96 21.96 19.76
C VAL A 69 -8.05 21.04 20.59
N LEU A 70 -8.36 20.82 21.87
CA LEU A 70 -7.59 19.90 22.71
C LEU A 70 -7.66 18.47 22.19
N VAL A 71 -8.85 17.97 21.81
CA VAL A 71 -8.98 16.63 21.25
C VAL A 71 -8.19 16.51 19.94
N LEU A 72 -8.26 17.53 19.06
CA LEU A 72 -7.51 17.54 17.80
C LEU A 72 -5.99 17.47 18.03
N ALA A 73 -5.48 18.11 19.08
CA ALA A 73 -4.06 18.06 19.44
C ALA A 73 -3.67 16.75 20.14
N LEU A 74 -4.55 16.21 20.99
CA LEU A 74 -4.26 15.00 21.77
C LEU A 74 -4.36 13.72 20.96
N VAL A 75 -5.27 13.63 19.97
CA VAL A 75 -5.44 12.42 19.15
C VAL A 75 -4.14 11.98 18.44
N PRO A 76 -3.39 12.84 17.73
CA PRO A 76 -2.12 12.46 17.13
C PRO A 76 -1.09 12.02 18.16
N LEU A 77 -1.02 12.70 19.31
CA LEU A 77 -0.06 12.41 20.37
C LEU A 77 -0.32 11.04 21.00
N ILE A 78 -1.57 10.76 21.38
CA ILE A 78 -1.97 9.46 21.93
C ILE A 78 -1.72 8.35 20.92
N LYS A 79 -2.11 8.59 19.65
CA LYS A 79 -1.87 7.66 18.55
C LYS A 79 -0.39 7.29 18.43
N GLU A 80 0.51 8.28 18.44
CA GLU A 80 1.95 8.04 18.26
C GLU A 80 2.55 7.26 19.42
N ILE A 81 2.13 7.54 20.65
CA ILE A 81 2.56 6.80 21.84
C ILE A 81 2.11 5.33 21.73
N VAL A 82 0.83 5.09 21.49
CA VAL A 82 0.26 3.73 21.37
C VAL A 82 0.91 2.97 20.21
N GLN A 83 1.14 3.64 19.09
CA GLN A 83 1.78 3.06 17.90
C GLN A 83 3.22 2.65 18.19
N THR A 84 3.99 3.48 18.89
CA THR A 84 5.38 3.19 19.24
C THR A 84 5.49 1.94 20.11
N PHE A 85 4.66 1.81 21.14
CA PHE A 85 4.65 0.62 22.00
C PHE A 85 4.18 -0.64 21.25
N SER A 86 3.13 -0.50 20.46
CA SER A 86 2.57 -1.62 19.69
C SER A 86 3.51 -2.09 18.58
N ASN A 87 4.22 -1.18 17.90
CA ASN A 87 5.20 -1.52 16.86
C ASN A 87 6.36 -2.37 17.42
N ARG A 88 6.85 -2.08 18.63
CA ARG A 88 7.86 -2.92 19.29
C ARG A 88 7.36 -4.36 19.45
N ARG A 89 6.11 -4.52 19.85
CA ARG A 89 5.50 -5.85 20.02
C ARG A 89 5.31 -6.56 18.69
N VAL A 90 4.81 -5.86 17.68
CA VAL A 90 4.66 -6.38 16.31
C VAL A 90 6.00 -6.85 15.75
N MET A 91 7.05 -6.05 15.86
CA MET A 91 8.40 -6.41 15.40
C MET A 91 8.93 -7.67 16.10
N SER A 92 8.74 -7.79 17.42
CA SER A 92 9.13 -8.98 18.18
C SER A 92 8.36 -10.23 17.71
N LEU A 93 7.05 -10.11 17.48
CA LEU A 93 6.21 -11.21 16.99
C LEU A 93 6.57 -11.60 15.55
N GLU A 94 6.83 -10.64 14.68
CA GLU A 94 7.25 -10.86 13.29
C GLU A 94 8.56 -11.63 13.22
N GLN A 95 9.57 -11.23 14.01
CA GLN A 95 10.85 -11.93 14.09
C GLN A 95 10.70 -13.34 14.66
N SER A 96 9.84 -13.52 15.67
CA SER A 96 9.57 -14.85 16.24
C SER A 96 8.88 -15.76 15.23
N LEU A 97 7.90 -15.23 14.51
CA LEU A 97 7.17 -15.94 13.46
C LEU A 97 8.11 -16.32 12.31
N SER A 98 8.93 -15.37 11.83
CA SER A 98 9.91 -15.61 10.76
C SER A 98 10.92 -16.71 11.15
N ARG A 99 11.46 -16.67 12.36
CA ARG A 99 12.37 -17.74 12.85
C ARG A 99 11.70 -19.11 12.87
N ARG A 100 10.46 -19.20 13.34
CA ARG A 100 9.71 -20.47 13.37
C ARG A 100 9.44 -21.00 11.97
N LEU A 101 8.96 -20.14 11.08
CA LEU A 101 8.69 -20.51 9.69
C LEU A 101 9.95 -21.04 9.00
N MET A 102 11.09 -20.36 9.18
CA MET A 102 12.37 -20.82 8.63
C MET A 102 12.84 -22.12 9.28
N SER A 103 12.66 -22.28 10.58
CA SER A 103 13.01 -23.53 11.27
C SER A 103 12.19 -24.72 10.74
N GLU A 104 10.88 -24.55 10.54
CA GLU A 104 10.03 -25.59 9.95
C GLU A 104 10.44 -25.91 8.51
N PHE A 105 10.76 -24.89 7.71
CA PHE A 105 11.26 -25.07 6.35
C PHE A 105 12.57 -25.87 6.32
N TYR A 106 13.55 -25.53 7.17
CA TYR A 106 14.81 -26.27 7.23
C TYR A 106 14.63 -27.69 7.74
N LEU A 107 13.74 -27.91 8.72
CA LEU A 107 13.42 -29.27 9.17
C LEU A 107 12.79 -30.12 8.07
N TYR A 108 11.95 -29.47 7.22
CA TYR A 108 11.38 -30.16 6.07
C TYR A 108 12.46 -30.57 5.05
N ILE A 109 13.38 -29.66 4.72
CA ILE A 109 14.51 -29.96 3.82
C ILE A 109 15.37 -31.05 4.35
N LEU A 110 15.74 -31.05 5.65
CA LEU A 110 16.59 -32.05 6.26
C LEU A 110 15.94 -33.44 6.33
N ARG A 111 14.61 -33.52 6.17
CA ARG A 111 13.87 -34.79 6.11
C ARG A 111 13.63 -35.29 4.68
N MET A 112 14.01 -34.53 3.67
CA MET A 112 13.89 -34.93 2.28
C MET A 112 14.96 -35.97 1.94
N ASP A 113 14.59 -36.89 1.04
CA ASP A 113 15.53 -37.88 0.51
C ASP A 113 16.62 -37.21 -0.32
N TYR A 114 17.85 -37.75 -0.27
CA TYR A 114 19.01 -37.19 -0.95
C TYR A 114 18.83 -37.10 -2.47
N GLU A 115 18.20 -38.09 -3.08
CA GLU A 115 17.83 -38.10 -4.51
C GLU A 115 16.96 -36.88 -4.92
N THR A 116 16.06 -36.51 -4.02
CA THR A 116 15.20 -35.35 -4.21
C THR A 116 15.97 -34.03 -4.14
N LEU A 117 16.98 -33.95 -3.28
CA LEU A 117 17.81 -32.74 -3.11
C LEU A 117 18.76 -32.48 -4.28
N GLU A 118 19.22 -33.54 -4.97
CA GLU A 118 20.12 -33.42 -6.12
C GLU A 118 19.41 -33.08 -7.44
N ASN A 119 18.10 -33.23 -7.50
CA ASN A 119 17.35 -32.95 -8.71
C ASN A 119 17.28 -31.41 -9.00
N PRO A 120 17.81 -30.90 -10.15
CA PRO A 120 17.84 -29.48 -10.47
C PRO A 120 16.47 -28.81 -10.52
N ASP A 121 15.43 -29.54 -10.98
CA ASP A 121 14.06 -29.01 -11.05
C ASP A 121 13.48 -28.80 -9.65
N LEU A 122 13.81 -29.67 -8.71
CA LEU A 122 13.38 -29.58 -7.32
C LEU A 122 14.16 -28.51 -6.54
N GLN A 123 15.40 -28.22 -6.91
CA GLN A 123 16.16 -27.10 -6.35
C GLN A 123 15.51 -25.75 -6.69
N GLU A 124 14.96 -25.60 -7.89
CA GLU A 124 14.20 -24.38 -8.26
C GLU A 124 12.90 -24.25 -7.47
N GLU A 125 12.18 -25.36 -7.26
CA GLU A 125 10.98 -25.38 -6.41
C GLU A 125 11.30 -25.11 -4.94
N GLN A 126 12.41 -25.60 -4.44
CA GLN A 126 12.90 -25.37 -3.07
C GLN A 126 13.21 -23.89 -2.86
N GLU A 127 13.88 -23.23 -3.81
CA GLU A 127 14.17 -21.79 -3.69
C GLU A 127 12.88 -20.94 -3.77
N ARG A 128 11.91 -21.34 -4.57
CA ARG A 128 10.57 -20.74 -4.59
C ARG A 128 9.84 -20.95 -3.27
N ALA A 129 9.92 -22.13 -2.68
CA ALA A 129 9.35 -22.42 -1.37
C ALA A 129 10.00 -21.54 -0.30
N ARG A 130 11.34 -21.47 -0.28
CA ARG A 130 12.11 -20.62 0.62
C ARG A 130 11.67 -19.16 0.55
N SER A 131 11.52 -18.60 -0.66
CA SER A 131 11.04 -17.24 -0.85
C SER A 131 9.61 -17.07 -0.32
N THR A 132 8.74 -18.06 -0.47
CA THR A 132 7.38 -18.03 0.07
C THR A 132 7.36 -17.99 1.59
N TYR A 133 8.18 -18.80 2.25
CA TYR A 133 8.30 -18.76 3.71
C TYR A 133 8.85 -17.43 4.23
N THR A 134 9.84 -16.87 3.54
CA THR A 134 10.43 -15.57 3.88
C THR A 134 9.44 -14.41 3.68
N CYS A 135 8.61 -14.46 2.62
CA CYS A 135 7.65 -13.43 2.27
C CYS A 135 6.26 -13.63 2.89
N SER A 136 6.03 -14.69 3.68
CA SER A 136 4.70 -15.02 4.20
C SER A 136 4.11 -13.90 5.08
N THR A 137 4.91 -13.26 5.92
CA THR A 137 4.51 -12.12 6.74
C THR A 137 4.08 -10.93 5.87
N GLY A 138 4.81 -10.65 4.79
CA GLY A 138 4.46 -9.59 3.83
C GLY A 138 3.14 -9.84 3.09
N ILE A 139 2.79 -11.09 2.80
CA ILE A 139 1.49 -11.44 2.20
C ILE A 139 0.37 -11.20 3.20
N VAL A 140 0.55 -11.58 4.45
CA VAL A 140 -0.41 -11.33 5.53
C VAL A 140 -0.62 -9.83 5.74
N ASP A 141 0.44 -9.03 5.74
CA ASP A 141 0.36 -7.58 5.85
C ASP A 141 -0.46 -6.96 4.72
N GLN A 142 -0.27 -7.42 3.48
CA GLN A 142 -1.07 -6.95 2.34
C GLN A 142 -2.55 -7.29 2.48
N VAL A 143 -2.88 -8.47 3.00
CA VAL A 143 -4.27 -8.87 3.27
C VAL A 143 -4.89 -7.99 4.36
N ILE A 144 -4.17 -7.73 5.46
CA ILE A 144 -4.62 -6.84 6.53
C ILE A 144 -4.84 -5.42 6.00
N ALA A 145 -3.90 -4.90 5.21
CA ALA A 145 -4.01 -3.59 4.58
C ALA A 145 -5.24 -3.50 3.65
N LEU A 146 -5.56 -4.58 2.92
CA LEU A 146 -6.73 -4.64 2.06
C LEU A 146 -8.04 -4.58 2.88
N PHE A 147 -8.14 -5.34 3.98
CA PHE A 147 -9.29 -5.28 4.88
C PHE A 147 -9.45 -3.89 5.50
N ALA A 148 -8.35 -3.29 5.96
CA ALA A 148 -8.38 -1.95 6.51
C ALA A 148 -8.79 -0.91 5.45
N ALA A 149 -8.33 -1.04 4.21
CA ALA A 149 -8.73 -0.17 3.11
C ALA A 149 -10.25 -0.27 2.82
N ILE A 150 -10.83 -1.47 2.87
CA ILE A 150 -12.27 -1.66 2.71
C ILE A 150 -13.03 -0.94 3.83
N ILE A 151 -12.62 -1.14 5.09
CA ILE A 151 -13.23 -0.46 6.25
C ILE A 151 -13.14 1.06 6.08
N ASN A 152 -12.00 1.58 5.65
CA ASN A 152 -11.80 3.01 5.40
C ASN A 152 -12.74 3.55 4.32
N ILE A 153 -12.91 2.82 3.23
CA ILE A 153 -13.85 3.21 2.16
C ILE A 153 -15.26 3.37 2.75
N PHE A 154 -15.72 2.44 3.60
CA PHE A 154 -17.02 2.54 4.25
C PHE A 154 -17.11 3.76 5.16
N ILE A 155 -16.10 3.98 6.02
CA ILE A 155 -16.10 5.10 6.97
C ILE A 155 -16.13 6.44 6.23
N TYR A 156 -15.21 6.64 5.26
CA TYR A 156 -15.15 7.89 4.50
C TYR A 156 -16.37 8.09 3.60
N SER A 157 -16.91 7.02 2.99
CA SER A 157 -18.14 7.11 2.21
C SER A 157 -19.31 7.56 3.07
N PHE A 158 -19.43 7.02 4.28
CA PHE A 158 -20.49 7.44 5.22
C PHE A 158 -20.40 8.93 5.59
N VAL A 159 -19.18 9.44 5.82
CA VAL A 159 -18.95 10.86 6.07
C VAL A 159 -19.31 11.71 4.85
N ILE A 160 -18.86 11.32 3.65
CA ILE A 160 -19.04 12.09 2.41
C ILE A 160 -20.52 12.11 1.97
N VAL A 161 -21.25 11.00 2.09
CA VAL A 161 -22.69 10.93 1.72
C VAL A 161 -23.50 11.98 2.45
N ARG A 162 -23.13 12.27 3.69
CA ARG A 162 -23.84 13.28 4.51
C ARG A 162 -23.68 14.71 3.96
N TYR A 163 -22.62 14.98 3.18
CA TYR A 163 -22.38 16.30 2.61
C TYR A 163 -22.84 16.39 1.17
N GLN A 164 -22.42 15.51 0.27
CA GLN A 164 -22.79 15.61 -1.14
C GLN A 164 -22.50 14.30 -1.92
N PHE A 165 -23.55 13.68 -2.44
CA PHE A 165 -23.45 12.42 -3.19
C PHE A 165 -22.61 12.52 -4.48
N SER A 166 -22.64 13.69 -5.16
CA SER A 166 -21.91 13.93 -6.41
C SER A 166 -20.39 13.75 -6.28
N ILE A 167 -19.83 14.00 -5.10
CA ILE A 167 -18.39 13.83 -4.82
C ILE A 167 -17.97 12.36 -4.95
N ILE A 168 -18.80 11.43 -4.48
CA ILE A 168 -18.50 10.00 -4.54
C ILE A 168 -18.36 9.53 -5.99
N PHE A 169 -19.26 9.98 -6.86
CA PHE A 169 -19.19 9.61 -8.28
C PHE A 169 -17.91 10.11 -8.95
N LEU A 170 -17.50 11.35 -8.69
CA LEU A 170 -16.25 11.90 -9.20
C LEU A 170 -15.04 11.12 -8.72
N VAL A 171 -14.95 10.81 -7.43
CA VAL A 171 -13.87 10.03 -6.85
C VAL A 171 -13.82 8.63 -7.46
N PHE A 172 -14.97 7.97 -7.63
CA PHE A 172 -15.06 6.65 -8.23
C PHE A 172 -14.52 6.63 -9.67
N VAL A 173 -14.89 7.61 -10.50
CA VAL A 173 -14.41 7.72 -11.88
C VAL A 173 -12.89 7.87 -11.91
N ILE A 174 -12.33 8.74 -11.08
CA ILE A 174 -10.87 8.98 -11.05
C ILE A 174 -10.11 7.75 -10.54
N VAL A 175 -10.61 7.08 -9.50
CA VAL A 175 -10.02 5.83 -8.98
C VAL A 175 -10.04 4.75 -10.06
N PHE A 176 -11.13 4.63 -10.82
CA PHE A 176 -11.24 3.68 -11.91
C PHE A 176 -10.23 3.96 -13.04
N ILE A 177 -10.07 5.22 -13.43
CA ILE A 177 -9.05 5.63 -14.43
C ILE A 177 -7.64 5.30 -13.91
N ASN A 178 -7.33 5.64 -12.65
CA ASN A 178 -6.05 5.31 -12.02
C ASN A 178 -5.77 3.81 -11.99
N TYR A 179 -6.80 3.00 -11.72
CA TYR A 179 -6.68 1.54 -11.74
C TYR A 179 -6.32 1.03 -13.13
N LEU A 180 -6.97 1.51 -14.19
CA LEU A 180 -6.68 1.09 -15.57
C LEU A 180 -5.25 1.44 -15.98
N VAL A 181 -4.80 2.66 -15.66
CA VAL A 181 -3.44 3.11 -15.95
C VAL A 181 -2.40 2.24 -15.22
N LYS A 182 -2.59 2.02 -13.92
CA LYS A 182 -1.68 1.19 -13.12
C LYS A 182 -1.62 -0.25 -13.60
N ARG A 183 -2.77 -0.85 -13.93
CA ARG A 183 -2.86 -2.23 -14.41
C ARG A 183 -2.04 -2.45 -15.68
N THR A 184 -2.20 -1.57 -16.67
CA THR A 184 -1.50 -1.67 -17.96
C THR A 184 0.02 -1.62 -17.78
N VAL A 185 0.50 -0.83 -16.82
CA VAL A 185 1.93 -0.68 -16.55
C VAL A 185 2.47 -1.87 -15.77
N GLN A 186 1.74 -2.34 -14.76
CA GLN A 186 2.15 -3.49 -13.96
C GLN A 186 2.29 -4.77 -14.80
N GLU A 187 1.39 -5.00 -15.77
CA GLU A 187 1.49 -6.14 -16.67
C GLU A 187 2.78 -6.10 -17.50
N LYS A 188 3.13 -4.93 -18.07
CA LYS A 188 4.38 -4.76 -18.83
C LYS A 188 5.62 -4.95 -17.95
N MET A 189 5.60 -4.40 -16.75
CA MET A 189 6.72 -4.54 -15.81
C MET A 189 6.95 -5.97 -15.36
N PHE A 190 5.90 -6.76 -15.19
CA PHE A 190 6.04 -8.16 -14.82
C PHE A 190 6.78 -8.96 -15.90
N VAL A 191 6.55 -8.66 -17.18
CA VAL A 191 7.26 -9.31 -18.29
C VAL A 191 8.73 -8.90 -18.31
N GLU A 192 9.00 -7.59 -18.18
CA GLU A 192 10.37 -7.06 -18.19
C GLU A 192 11.19 -7.52 -16.96
N ARG A 193 10.55 -7.76 -15.82
CA ARG A 193 11.20 -8.28 -14.61
C ARG A 193 11.79 -9.67 -14.80
N LYS A 194 11.16 -10.51 -15.60
CA LYS A 194 11.71 -11.83 -15.95
C LYS A 194 13.05 -11.76 -16.72
N GLU A 195 13.25 -10.70 -17.47
CA GLU A 195 14.56 -10.47 -18.13
C GLU A 195 15.61 -10.07 -17.11
N LEU A 196 15.29 -9.18 -16.17
CA LEU A 196 16.21 -8.81 -15.08
C LEU A 196 16.61 -10.01 -14.23
N ASP A 197 15.66 -10.91 -13.91
CA ASP A 197 15.92 -12.12 -13.13
C ASP A 197 17.01 -13.02 -13.77
N LYS A 198 17.13 -13.02 -15.12
CA LYS A 198 18.19 -13.75 -15.81
C LYS A 198 19.57 -13.13 -15.57
N TYR A 199 19.66 -11.80 -15.59
CA TYR A 199 20.92 -11.09 -15.29
C TYR A 199 21.27 -11.22 -13.83
N ASP A 200 20.30 -11.09 -12.93
CA ASP A 200 20.51 -11.22 -11.49
C ASP A 200 21.06 -12.60 -11.12
N ARG A 201 20.59 -13.69 -11.74
CA ARG A 201 21.17 -15.03 -11.56
C ARG A 201 22.62 -15.11 -12.00
N LYS A 202 22.97 -14.56 -13.18
CA LYS A 202 24.37 -14.57 -13.66
C LYS A 202 25.28 -13.75 -12.75
N ILE A 203 24.82 -12.59 -12.31
CA ILE A 203 25.53 -11.70 -11.39
C ILE A 203 25.73 -12.39 -10.06
N PHE A 204 24.67 -13.02 -9.52
CA PHE A 204 24.72 -13.76 -8.27
C PHE A 204 25.78 -14.89 -8.32
N THR A 205 25.82 -15.67 -9.41
CA THR A 205 26.81 -16.74 -9.58
C THR A 205 28.25 -16.20 -9.51
N ILE A 206 28.53 -15.07 -10.18
CA ILE A 206 29.87 -14.48 -10.14
C ILE A 206 30.18 -13.91 -8.75
N THR A 207 29.22 -13.24 -8.11
CA THR A 207 29.38 -12.72 -6.74
C THR A 207 29.63 -13.85 -5.75
N TYR A 208 28.88 -14.95 -5.88
CA TYR A 208 29.08 -16.14 -5.05
C TYR A 208 30.49 -16.71 -5.20
N MET A 209 31.03 -16.76 -6.43
CA MET A 209 32.40 -17.20 -6.65
C MET A 209 33.43 -16.27 -5.98
N PHE A 210 33.19 -14.96 -5.93
CA PHE A 210 34.09 -14.01 -5.25
C PHE A 210 34.06 -14.18 -3.73
N ASP A 211 32.92 -14.51 -3.16
CA ASP A 211 32.73 -14.65 -1.71
C ASP A 211 33.29 -16.00 -1.17
N GLN A 212 33.45 -16.99 -2.04
CA GLN A 212 33.94 -18.31 -1.64
C GLN A 212 35.46 -18.39 -1.68
N GLN A 213 36.09 -18.61 -0.52
CA GLN A 213 37.54 -18.78 -0.40
C GLN A 213 38.09 -19.97 -1.19
N SER A 214 37.27 -20.99 -1.46
CA SER A 214 37.67 -22.19 -2.25
C SER A 214 38.11 -21.81 -3.66
N TYR A 215 37.51 -20.83 -4.28
CA TYR A 215 37.89 -20.36 -5.64
C TYR A 215 39.11 -19.43 -5.65
N GLY A 216 39.55 -18.94 -4.51
CA GLY A 216 40.64 -17.97 -4.42
C GLY A 216 41.99 -18.47 -4.91
N LYS A 217 42.28 -19.79 -4.83
CA LYS A 217 43.50 -20.39 -5.42
C LYS A 217 43.43 -20.44 -6.95
N GLU A 218 42.28 -20.84 -7.48
CA GLU A 218 42.03 -20.95 -8.92
C GLU A 218 42.13 -19.57 -9.60
N PHE A 219 41.54 -18.54 -8.98
CA PHE A 219 41.63 -17.17 -9.51
C PHE A 219 43.04 -16.65 -9.61
N ARG A 220 43.93 -17.00 -8.69
CA ARG A 220 45.36 -16.60 -8.70
C ARG A 220 46.17 -17.42 -9.68
N VAL A 221 45.93 -18.73 -9.74
CA VAL A 221 46.69 -19.67 -10.61
C VAL A 221 46.40 -19.39 -12.08
N PHE A 222 45.15 -19.09 -12.43
CA PHE A 222 44.71 -18.86 -13.80
C PHE A 222 44.60 -17.37 -14.18
N ASP A 223 44.98 -16.45 -13.29
CA ASP A 223 44.87 -14.98 -13.46
C ASP A 223 43.47 -14.52 -13.95
N LEU A 224 42.42 -15.14 -13.44
CA LEU A 224 41.04 -14.88 -13.86
C LEU A 224 40.43 -13.62 -13.26
N SER A 225 41.13 -12.96 -12.34
CA SER A 225 40.58 -11.85 -11.54
C SER A 225 40.07 -10.71 -12.43
N LYS A 226 40.88 -10.26 -13.39
CA LYS A 226 40.50 -9.19 -14.30
C LYS A 226 39.32 -9.59 -15.20
N TYR A 227 39.38 -10.79 -15.79
CA TYR A 227 38.33 -11.29 -16.67
C TYR A 227 36.96 -11.37 -15.93
N LEU A 228 36.92 -11.90 -14.71
CA LEU A 228 35.68 -12.05 -13.93
C LEU A 228 35.14 -10.70 -13.49
N VAL A 229 35.98 -9.76 -13.09
CA VAL A 229 35.56 -8.39 -12.74
C VAL A 229 35.00 -7.69 -13.97
N ASP A 230 35.67 -7.75 -15.12
CA ASP A 230 35.16 -7.15 -16.36
C ASP A 230 33.82 -7.77 -16.78
N LYS A 231 33.67 -9.09 -16.66
CA LYS A 231 32.43 -9.79 -16.94
C LYS A 231 31.31 -9.37 -15.99
N PHE A 232 31.60 -9.24 -14.69
CA PHE A 232 30.67 -8.75 -13.69
C PHE A 232 30.21 -7.32 -14.01
N VAL A 233 31.14 -6.41 -14.30
CA VAL A 233 30.85 -5.02 -14.64
C VAL A 233 29.99 -4.92 -15.91
N ASN A 234 30.28 -5.72 -16.94
CA ASN A 234 29.50 -5.72 -18.17
C ASN A 234 28.08 -6.23 -17.93
N LEU A 235 27.89 -7.33 -17.18
CA LEU A 235 26.57 -7.84 -16.83
C LEU A 235 25.78 -6.82 -15.98
N ARG A 236 26.44 -6.12 -15.06
CA ARG A 236 25.83 -5.03 -14.28
C ARG A 236 25.39 -3.88 -15.18
N LYS A 237 26.23 -3.44 -16.12
CA LYS A 237 25.86 -2.39 -17.07
C LYS A 237 24.65 -2.76 -17.93
N GLU A 238 24.60 -3.98 -18.44
CA GLU A 238 23.46 -4.47 -19.22
C GLU A 238 22.17 -4.50 -18.37
N ARG A 239 22.25 -5.02 -17.14
CA ARG A 239 21.15 -5.02 -16.16
C ARG A 239 20.67 -3.61 -15.85
N ASP A 240 21.60 -2.70 -15.55
CA ASP A 240 21.29 -1.33 -15.17
C ASP A 240 20.66 -0.56 -16.34
N ALA A 241 21.07 -0.82 -17.59
CA ALA A 241 20.44 -0.23 -18.78
C ALA A 241 18.95 -0.61 -18.90
N ILE A 242 18.60 -1.88 -18.62
CA ILE A 242 17.23 -2.35 -18.60
C ILE A 242 16.47 -1.69 -17.45
N GLU A 243 17.04 -1.65 -16.25
CA GLU A 243 16.44 -1.04 -15.05
C GLU A 243 16.17 0.45 -15.24
N ILE A 244 17.14 1.21 -15.81
CA ILE A 244 16.96 2.63 -16.14
C ILE A 244 15.84 2.82 -17.16
N SER A 245 15.74 1.96 -18.18
CA SER A 245 14.65 2.00 -19.15
C SER A 245 13.29 1.80 -18.47
N GLN A 246 13.19 0.87 -17.54
CA GLN A 246 11.98 0.64 -16.73
C GLN A 246 11.63 1.86 -15.89
N HIS A 247 12.60 2.42 -15.17
CA HIS A 247 12.40 3.62 -14.36
C HIS A 247 11.92 4.83 -15.18
N LYS A 248 12.41 5.02 -16.40
CA LYS A 248 11.91 6.07 -17.31
C LYS A 248 10.44 5.87 -17.66
N LYS A 249 9.99 4.63 -17.90
CA LYS A 249 8.58 4.32 -18.13
C LYS A 249 7.74 4.57 -16.88
N TYR A 250 8.26 4.21 -15.70
CA TYR A 250 7.62 4.45 -14.40
C TYR A 250 7.43 5.94 -14.10
N SER A 251 8.46 6.74 -14.35
CA SER A 251 8.39 8.20 -14.16
C SER A 251 7.27 8.83 -14.98
N LYS A 252 7.08 8.40 -16.22
CA LYS A 252 5.96 8.89 -17.05
C LYS A 252 4.60 8.59 -16.42
N VAL A 253 4.42 7.39 -15.87
CA VAL A 253 3.17 6.99 -15.20
C VAL A 253 2.98 7.74 -13.89
N SER A 254 4.05 7.97 -13.15
CA SER A 254 4.01 8.78 -11.92
C SER A 254 3.58 10.21 -12.21
N ILE A 255 4.07 10.81 -13.30
CA ILE A 255 3.64 12.14 -13.77
C ILE A 255 2.14 12.14 -14.14
N ILE A 256 1.67 11.13 -14.88
CA ILE A 256 0.24 11.01 -15.20
C ILE A 256 -0.60 10.89 -13.94
N ASN A 257 -0.18 10.10 -12.96
CA ASN A 257 -0.88 9.98 -11.68
C ASN A 257 -0.88 11.30 -10.89
N ALA A 258 0.21 12.06 -10.92
CA ALA A 258 0.29 13.38 -10.28
C ALA A 258 -0.70 14.36 -10.94
N ILE A 259 -0.78 14.39 -12.27
CA ILE A 259 -1.73 15.21 -13.01
C ILE A 259 -3.18 14.82 -12.68
N LEU A 260 -3.49 13.52 -12.66
CA LEU A 260 -4.82 13.02 -12.27
C LEU A 260 -5.19 13.41 -10.83
N SER A 261 -4.23 13.36 -9.91
CA SER A 261 -4.43 13.80 -8.52
C SER A 261 -4.68 15.30 -8.43
N CYS A 262 -4.00 16.14 -9.22
CA CYS A 262 -4.28 17.56 -9.31
C CYS A 262 -5.69 17.84 -9.87
N ILE A 263 -6.07 17.14 -10.93
CA ILE A 263 -7.43 17.26 -11.52
C ILE A 263 -8.49 16.85 -10.49
N GLN A 264 -8.24 15.77 -9.72
CA GLN A 264 -9.12 15.34 -8.64
C GLN A 264 -9.30 16.43 -7.59
N LEU A 265 -8.21 17.01 -7.13
CA LEU A 265 -8.23 18.06 -6.11
C LEU A 265 -8.98 19.31 -6.60
N LEU A 266 -8.67 19.77 -7.81
CA LEU A 266 -9.37 20.91 -8.45
C LEU A 266 -10.86 20.62 -8.64
N GLY A 267 -11.21 19.42 -9.10
CA GLY A 267 -12.61 19.01 -9.27
C GLY A 267 -13.39 18.99 -7.95
N LEU A 268 -12.77 18.51 -6.87
CA LEU A 268 -13.38 18.54 -5.54
C LEU A 268 -13.63 19.99 -5.05
N TYR A 269 -12.63 20.86 -5.17
CA TYR A 269 -12.80 22.28 -4.81
C TYR A 269 -13.85 22.97 -5.66
N PHE A 270 -13.90 22.68 -6.96
CA PHE A 270 -14.91 23.25 -7.85
C PHE A 270 -16.34 22.83 -7.46
N ILE A 271 -16.56 21.54 -7.17
CA ILE A 271 -17.86 21.05 -6.71
C ILE A 271 -18.24 21.70 -5.38
N PHE A 272 -17.28 21.84 -4.47
CA PHE A 272 -17.51 22.48 -3.18
C PHE A 272 -17.89 23.96 -3.32
N LEU A 273 -17.16 24.74 -4.10
CA LEU A 273 -17.47 26.13 -4.39
C LEU A 273 -18.83 26.26 -5.07
N PHE A 274 -19.12 25.44 -6.07
CA PHE A 274 -20.40 25.45 -6.77
C PHE A 274 -21.56 25.15 -5.81
N SER A 275 -21.39 24.25 -4.88
CA SER A 275 -22.38 23.93 -3.85
C SER A 275 -22.65 25.11 -2.91
N ILE A 276 -21.58 25.83 -2.50
CA ILE A 276 -21.71 27.03 -1.66
C ILE A 276 -22.44 28.13 -2.44
N PHE A 277 -22.03 28.41 -3.67
CA PHE A 277 -22.70 29.42 -4.52
C PHE A 277 -24.18 29.12 -4.75
N LYS A 278 -24.49 27.84 -5.01
CA LYS A 278 -25.88 27.39 -5.16
C LYS A 278 -26.70 27.63 -3.89
N ASN A 279 -26.16 27.29 -2.72
CA ASN A 279 -26.86 27.52 -1.46
C ASN A 279 -27.01 28.99 -1.12
N ILE A 280 -26.00 29.83 -1.37
CA ILE A 280 -26.08 31.28 -1.17
C ILE A 280 -27.10 31.87 -2.13
N PHE A 281 -27.03 31.50 -3.40
CA PHE A 281 -27.96 31.99 -4.42
C PHE A 281 -29.42 31.62 -4.10
N TRP A 282 -29.69 30.38 -3.69
CA TRP A 282 -31.06 30.00 -3.27
C TRP A 282 -31.49 30.66 -1.98
N SER A 283 -30.60 30.90 -1.03
CA SER A 283 -30.91 31.61 0.21
C SER A 283 -31.25 33.09 -0.04
N GLU A 284 -30.57 33.72 -1.01
CA GLU A 284 -30.88 35.11 -1.43
C GLU A 284 -32.20 35.18 -2.20
N ILE A 285 -32.47 34.25 -3.12
CA ILE A 285 -33.76 34.20 -3.82
C ILE A 285 -34.91 33.95 -2.86
N CYS A 286 -34.76 33.08 -1.86
CA CYS A 286 -35.76 32.86 -0.83
C CYS A 286 -35.91 34.06 0.12
N ARG A 287 -34.86 34.85 0.34
CA ARG A 287 -34.89 36.07 1.19
C ARG A 287 -35.38 37.31 0.43
N SER A 288 -35.11 37.37 -0.86
CA SER A 288 -35.61 38.45 -1.73
C SER A 288 -37.05 38.27 -2.15
N GLY A 289 -37.77 37.34 -1.53
CA GLY A 289 -39.17 37.01 -1.72
C GLY A 289 -39.68 37.53 -3.06
N TRP A 290 -39.91 36.65 -4.00
CA TRP A 290 -40.63 36.99 -5.21
C TRP A 290 -41.97 37.62 -4.82
N GLN A 291 -41.99 38.93 -4.58
CA GLN A 291 -43.20 39.73 -4.74
C GLN A 291 -43.50 39.72 -6.25
N LEU A 292 -44.18 38.67 -6.70
CA LEU A 292 -44.84 38.70 -8.00
C LEU A 292 -45.90 39.79 -7.92
N PRO A 293 -45.83 40.84 -8.75
CA PRO A 293 -46.90 41.80 -8.87
C PRO A 293 -48.01 41.18 -9.75
N PHE A 294 -48.77 40.26 -9.22
CA PHE A 294 -50.04 39.85 -9.78
C PHE A 294 -51.14 40.57 -9.00
N SER A 295 -51.31 41.90 -9.29
CA SER A 295 -52.58 42.59 -9.09
C SER A 295 -53.48 42.21 -10.28
N PHE A 296 -54.38 41.26 -10.08
CA PHE A 296 -55.54 41.13 -10.95
C PHE A 296 -56.49 42.29 -10.64
N PRO A 297 -56.89 43.11 -11.64
CA PRO A 297 -57.97 44.05 -11.43
C PRO A 297 -59.28 43.30 -11.34
N ALA A 298 -59.96 43.43 -10.21
CA ALA A 298 -61.35 43.07 -10.08
C ALA A 298 -62.20 44.01 -10.92
N SER A 299 -62.90 43.48 -11.91
CA SER A 299 -64.06 44.04 -12.53
C SER A 299 -65.12 42.99 -12.67
#